data_10eb0dbed29e2818e5cc2d7f12f684f6
#
_entry.id   10eb0dbed29e2818e5cc2d7f12f684f6
#
_cell.length_a   1.000
_cell.length_b   1.000
_cell.length_c   1.000
_cell.angle_alpha   90.00
_cell.angle_beta   90.00
_cell.angle_gamma   90.00
#
_symmetry.space_group_name_H-M   'P 1'
#
loop_
_entity.id
_entity.type
_entity.pdbx_description
1 polymer ?
#
loop_
_entity_poly.entity_id
_entity_poly.type
_entity_poly.pdbx_seq_one_letter_code
_entity_poly.pdbx_strand_id
1 'polypeptide(L)'
;MIEHPKGNFFFDTGLGTNIDLQISNNLSFFARSVVKYKKLTTVKRELSENGLLSNSIDFIIPSHYHWDHVSALSDFPNTNVWITPSEDNYIFSSEAKAPNFIKEQYNSKTTKWKTIKFNPIPYEVFTESLDIFNDGSLILVPVSGHTEGSVGLFANLKSGKRYFFTGDVTWDVKAFQRPSEKHIIPRKQVDHNTELIENTI
;
A
#
# COMPACT_ATOMS: atom_id res chain seq x y z
N MET A 1 6.95 -9.35 -2.38
CA MET A 1 6.61 -10.40 -1.38
C MET A 1 7.67 -10.41 -0.29
N ILE A 2 7.26 -10.64 0.93
CA ILE A 2 8.13 -10.79 2.09
C ILE A 2 7.91 -12.20 2.64
N GLU A 3 9.00 -12.95 2.75
CA GLU A 3 9.01 -14.30 3.33
C GLU A 3 9.52 -14.21 4.76
N HIS A 4 8.74 -14.76 5.70
CA HIS A 4 9.11 -14.83 7.10
C HIS A 4 8.73 -16.19 7.68
N PRO A 5 9.49 -16.77 8.62
CA PRO A 5 9.19 -18.07 9.20
C PRO A 5 7.79 -18.21 9.83
N LYS A 6 7.17 -17.09 10.22
CA LYS A 6 5.83 -17.04 10.82
C LYS A 6 4.72 -16.67 9.82
N GLY A 7 5.04 -16.44 8.53
CA GLY A 7 4.06 -16.14 7.51
C GLY A 7 4.59 -15.31 6.34
N ASN A 8 4.07 -15.55 5.16
CA ASN A 8 4.42 -14.86 3.92
C ASN A 8 3.37 -13.82 3.59
N PHE A 9 3.79 -12.63 3.18
CA PHE A 9 2.83 -11.58 2.86
C PHE A 9 3.30 -10.62 1.77
N PHE A 10 2.36 -9.86 1.23
CA PHE A 10 2.66 -8.72 0.39
C PHE A 10 2.57 -7.42 1.18
N PHE A 11 3.57 -6.55 0.99
CA PHE A 11 3.43 -5.13 1.22
C PHE A 11 3.22 -4.50 -0.15
N ASP A 12 2.03 -4.00 -0.41
CA ASP A 12 1.44 -3.68 -1.70
C ASP A 12 1.33 -4.86 -2.68
N THR A 13 0.35 -4.80 -3.56
CA THR A 13 0.15 -5.83 -4.59
C THR A 13 0.61 -5.39 -5.98
N GLY A 14 0.76 -4.10 -6.21
CA GLY A 14 0.98 -3.59 -7.56
C GLY A 14 -0.19 -3.88 -8.50
N LEU A 15 0.10 -4.00 -9.80
CA LEU A 15 -0.91 -4.17 -10.84
C LEU A 15 -1.39 -5.62 -10.95
N GLY A 16 -2.70 -5.80 -10.85
CA GLY A 16 -3.36 -7.09 -10.92
C GLY A 16 -3.68 -7.57 -12.34
N THR A 17 -4.18 -8.80 -12.42
CA THR A 17 -4.57 -9.42 -13.69
C THR A 17 -5.61 -8.58 -14.42
N ASN A 18 -6.56 -8.01 -13.70
CA ASN A 18 -7.73 -7.32 -14.25
C ASN A 18 -7.59 -5.80 -14.35
N ILE A 19 -6.39 -5.24 -14.18
CA ILE A 19 -6.19 -3.78 -14.16
C ILE A 19 -6.78 -3.06 -15.38
N ASP A 20 -6.64 -3.62 -16.58
CA ASP A 20 -7.14 -3.00 -17.81
C ASP A 20 -8.68 -2.87 -17.79
N LEU A 21 -9.37 -3.88 -17.28
CA LEU A 21 -10.83 -3.85 -17.08
C LEU A 21 -11.23 -2.89 -15.97
N GLN A 22 -10.53 -2.92 -14.83
CA GLN A 22 -10.79 -2.01 -13.71
C GLN A 22 -10.68 -0.55 -14.17
N ILE A 23 -9.64 -0.18 -14.90
CA ILE A 23 -9.47 1.15 -15.49
C ILE A 23 -10.58 1.45 -16.49
N SER A 24 -10.91 0.50 -17.38
CA SER A 24 -11.92 0.74 -18.41
C SER A 24 -13.33 0.92 -17.85
N ASN A 25 -13.66 0.24 -16.76
CA ASN A 25 -14.99 0.30 -16.15
C ASN A 25 -15.18 1.53 -15.25
N ASN A 26 -14.11 1.99 -14.63
CA ASN A 26 -14.21 2.98 -13.55
C ASN A 26 -13.73 4.40 -13.94
N LEU A 27 -12.95 4.54 -15.01
CA LEU A 27 -12.41 5.82 -15.44
C LEU A 27 -13.10 6.35 -16.71
N SER A 28 -13.39 7.63 -16.74
CA SER A 28 -13.84 8.33 -17.95
C SER A 28 -12.76 8.32 -19.03
N PHE A 29 -13.12 8.56 -20.29
CA PHE A 29 -12.17 8.66 -21.41
C PHE A 29 -11.03 9.65 -21.11
N PHE A 30 -11.34 10.82 -20.56
CA PHE A 30 -10.33 11.82 -20.20
C PHE A 30 -9.42 11.35 -19.07
N ALA A 31 -9.96 10.74 -18.02
CA ALA A 31 -9.17 10.22 -16.92
C ALA A 31 -8.18 9.14 -17.39
N ARG A 32 -8.58 8.26 -18.32
CA ARG A 32 -7.71 7.25 -18.94
C ARG A 32 -6.56 7.86 -19.74
N SER A 33 -6.70 9.06 -20.30
CA SER A 33 -5.62 9.73 -21.03
C SER A 33 -4.51 10.23 -20.10
N VAL A 34 -4.83 10.44 -18.82
CA VAL A 34 -3.88 10.89 -17.78
C VAL A 34 -3.27 9.73 -17.03
N VAL A 35 -4.07 8.73 -16.67
CA VAL A 35 -3.62 7.52 -15.96
C VAL A 35 -2.86 6.63 -16.94
N LYS A 36 -1.53 6.66 -16.86
CA LYS A 36 -0.66 5.85 -17.72
C LYS A 36 0.10 4.84 -16.88
N TYR A 37 0.07 3.60 -17.31
CA TYR A 37 0.84 2.52 -16.71
C TYR A 37 1.33 1.54 -17.79
N LYS A 38 2.34 0.75 -17.45
CA LYS A 38 2.82 -0.35 -18.29
C LYS A 38 2.83 -1.62 -17.46
N LYS A 39 1.87 -2.49 -17.72
CA LYS A 39 1.83 -3.81 -17.10
C LYS A 39 2.88 -4.71 -17.76
N LEU A 40 4.03 -4.87 -17.10
CA LEU A 40 5.09 -5.77 -17.58
C LEU A 40 4.74 -7.22 -17.26
N THR A 41 4.20 -7.44 -16.05
CA THR A 41 3.78 -8.73 -15.52
C THR A 41 2.69 -8.50 -14.48
N THR A 42 2.20 -9.57 -13.86
CA THR A 42 1.30 -9.50 -12.70
C THR A 42 1.92 -10.26 -11.54
N VAL A 43 1.63 -9.85 -10.31
CA VAL A 43 2.15 -10.54 -9.12
C VAL A 43 1.77 -12.03 -9.11
N LYS A 44 0.59 -12.38 -9.59
CA LYS A 44 0.14 -13.77 -9.72
C LYS A 44 1.02 -14.58 -10.68
N ARG A 45 1.42 -13.98 -11.80
CA ARG A 45 2.32 -14.62 -12.76
C ARG A 45 3.73 -14.78 -12.17
N GLU A 46 4.26 -13.72 -11.54
CA GLU A 46 5.57 -13.77 -10.87
C GLU A 46 5.63 -14.89 -9.81
N LEU A 47 4.60 -15.03 -8.99
CA LEU A 47 4.51 -16.14 -8.04
C LEU A 47 4.60 -17.48 -8.75
N SER A 48 3.79 -17.69 -9.78
CA SER A 48 3.75 -18.95 -10.53
C SER A 48 5.09 -19.28 -11.19
N GLU A 49 5.75 -18.30 -11.81
CA GLU A 49 7.05 -18.45 -12.44
C GLU A 49 8.17 -18.78 -11.42
N ASN A 50 7.99 -18.40 -10.17
CA ASN A 50 8.89 -18.75 -9.06
C ASN A 50 8.43 -20.00 -8.26
N GLY A 51 7.46 -20.75 -8.78
CA GLY A 51 6.98 -21.97 -8.14
C GLY A 51 6.14 -21.77 -6.89
N LEU A 52 5.64 -20.54 -6.67
CA LEU A 52 4.79 -20.17 -5.55
C LEU A 52 3.32 -20.14 -5.96
N LEU A 53 2.44 -20.51 -5.05
CA LEU A 53 1.00 -20.48 -5.26
C LEU A 53 0.40 -19.23 -4.59
N SER A 54 -0.69 -18.69 -5.14
CA SER A 54 -1.39 -17.55 -4.54
C SER A 54 -1.89 -17.83 -3.11
N ASN A 55 -2.16 -19.09 -2.77
CA ASN A 55 -2.56 -19.50 -1.43
C ASN A 55 -1.40 -19.64 -0.43
N SER A 56 -0.16 -19.47 -0.87
CA SER A 56 1.01 -19.40 0.02
C SER A 56 1.16 -18.01 0.68
N ILE A 57 0.28 -17.07 0.34
CA ILE A 57 0.25 -15.73 0.92
C ILE A 57 -0.76 -15.70 2.07
N ASP A 58 -0.29 -15.48 3.28
CA ASP A 58 -1.09 -15.50 4.49
C ASP A 58 -1.92 -14.22 4.67
N PHE A 59 -1.34 -13.06 4.26
CA PHE A 59 -2.02 -11.77 4.33
C PHE A 59 -1.39 -10.74 3.38
N ILE A 60 -2.08 -9.63 3.21
CA ILE A 60 -1.64 -8.49 2.39
C ILE A 60 -1.78 -7.23 3.23
N ILE A 61 -0.76 -6.38 3.22
CA ILE A 61 -0.77 -5.06 3.83
C ILE A 61 -0.53 -4.03 2.73
N PRO A 62 -1.55 -3.37 2.20
CA PRO A 62 -1.34 -2.21 1.36
C PRO A 62 -0.71 -1.07 2.17
N SER A 63 0.26 -0.38 1.58
CA SER A 63 0.77 0.87 2.16
C SER A 63 -0.33 1.93 2.23
N HIS A 64 -1.19 1.93 1.21
CA HIS A 64 -2.40 2.73 1.07
C HIS A 64 -3.28 2.14 -0.06
N TYR A 65 -4.48 2.71 -0.32
CA TYR A 65 -5.46 2.09 -1.21
C TYR A 65 -5.64 2.81 -2.56
N HIS A 66 -4.59 3.44 -3.10
CA HIS A 66 -4.61 3.89 -4.49
C HIS A 66 -4.58 2.69 -5.45
N TRP A 67 -5.13 2.90 -6.63
CA TRP A 67 -5.41 1.87 -7.64
C TRP A 67 -4.20 1.02 -8.04
N ASP A 68 -3.02 1.57 -8.05
CA ASP A 68 -1.77 0.89 -8.44
C ASP A 68 -1.13 0.07 -7.31
N HIS A 69 -1.54 0.28 -6.06
CA HIS A 69 -1.09 -0.49 -4.90
C HIS A 69 -1.99 -1.68 -4.56
N VAL A 70 -3.28 -1.63 -4.92
CA VAL A 70 -4.28 -2.63 -4.52
C VAL A 70 -4.95 -3.36 -5.69
N SER A 71 -4.55 -3.07 -6.92
CA SER A 71 -5.19 -3.63 -8.12
C SER A 71 -5.21 -5.16 -8.16
N ALA A 72 -4.22 -5.82 -7.57
CA ALA A 72 -4.16 -7.27 -7.56
C ALA A 72 -4.86 -7.92 -6.36
N LEU A 73 -5.57 -7.21 -5.48
CA LEU A 73 -6.32 -7.83 -4.38
C LEU A 73 -7.29 -8.90 -4.87
N SER A 74 -7.92 -8.69 -6.04
CA SER A 74 -8.82 -9.67 -6.66
C SER A 74 -8.12 -10.97 -7.11
N ASP A 75 -6.81 -10.96 -7.27
CA ASP A 75 -6.01 -12.15 -7.61
C ASP A 75 -5.77 -13.06 -6.38
N PHE A 76 -6.09 -12.57 -5.17
CA PHE A 76 -5.91 -13.23 -3.88
C PHE A 76 -7.21 -13.34 -3.08
N PRO A 77 -8.24 -14.02 -3.62
CA PRO A 77 -9.51 -14.16 -2.91
C PRO A 77 -9.31 -14.92 -1.60
N ASN A 78 -10.03 -14.51 -0.56
CA ASN A 78 -9.97 -15.07 0.79
C ASN A 78 -8.66 -14.84 1.58
N THR A 79 -7.68 -14.13 1.05
CA THR A 79 -6.52 -13.67 1.83
C THR A 79 -6.92 -12.53 2.76
N ASN A 80 -6.34 -12.50 3.95
CA ASN A 80 -6.56 -11.40 4.89
C ASN A 80 -5.91 -10.12 4.37
N VAL A 81 -6.66 -9.02 4.32
CA VAL A 81 -6.16 -7.69 3.91
C VAL A 81 -6.19 -6.78 5.12
N TRP A 82 -5.05 -6.23 5.47
CA TRP A 82 -4.92 -5.39 6.64
C TRP A 82 -5.16 -3.92 6.28
N ILE A 83 -5.85 -3.21 7.15
CA ILE A 83 -6.23 -1.81 6.94
C ILE A 83 -6.25 -1.05 8.27
N THR A 84 -5.83 0.22 8.25
CA THR A 84 -5.99 1.10 9.40
C THR A 84 -7.44 1.58 9.51
N PRO A 85 -7.94 1.95 10.71
CA PRO A 85 -9.29 2.49 10.87
C PRO A 85 -9.54 3.77 10.06
N SER A 86 -8.55 4.65 9.96
CA SER A 86 -8.64 5.89 9.17
C SER A 86 -8.75 5.60 7.68
N GLU A 87 -7.94 4.69 7.15
CA GLU A 87 -8.01 4.29 5.74
C GLU A 87 -9.33 3.59 5.41
N ASP A 88 -9.82 2.71 6.30
CA ASP A 88 -11.11 2.03 6.15
C ASP A 88 -12.26 3.04 6.05
N ASN A 89 -12.32 4.00 6.97
CA ASN A 89 -13.31 5.06 6.93
C ASN A 89 -13.22 5.88 5.64
N TYR A 90 -12.01 6.18 5.16
CA TYR A 90 -11.80 7.02 3.99
C TYR A 90 -12.18 6.31 2.69
N ILE A 91 -11.68 5.09 2.44
CA ILE A 91 -11.90 4.39 1.16
C ILE A 91 -13.36 4.02 0.91
N PHE A 92 -14.18 3.87 1.96
CA PHE A 92 -15.62 3.62 1.84
C PHE A 92 -16.47 4.90 1.89
N SER A 93 -15.85 6.06 2.08
CA SER A 93 -16.53 7.37 2.02
C SER A 93 -16.89 7.78 0.60
N SER A 94 -17.60 8.88 0.47
CA SER A 94 -17.86 9.52 -0.82
C SER A 94 -16.66 10.33 -1.36
N GLU A 95 -15.63 10.54 -0.56
CA GLU A 95 -14.45 11.33 -0.91
C GLU A 95 -13.43 10.50 -1.70
N ALA A 96 -13.33 9.20 -1.43
CA ALA A 96 -12.49 8.28 -2.18
C ALA A 96 -13.06 8.04 -3.59
N LYS A 97 -12.49 8.71 -4.59
CA LYS A 97 -12.98 8.73 -5.99
C LYS A 97 -11.90 8.36 -6.99
N ALA A 98 -12.35 7.85 -8.14
CA ALA A 98 -11.50 7.73 -9.31
C ALA A 98 -10.91 9.12 -9.73
N PRO A 99 -9.68 9.17 -10.27
CA PRO A 99 -8.87 8.03 -10.67
C PRO A 99 -8.10 7.35 -9.55
N ASN A 100 -7.89 7.99 -8.40
CA ASN A 100 -7.00 7.49 -7.36
C ASN A 100 -7.56 6.22 -6.68
N PHE A 101 -8.87 6.20 -6.44
CA PHE A 101 -9.56 5.09 -5.75
C PHE A 101 -10.53 4.39 -6.69
N ILE A 102 -10.27 3.12 -6.97
CA ILE A 102 -11.15 2.25 -7.77
C ILE A 102 -11.79 1.23 -6.84
N LYS A 103 -13.01 1.51 -6.39
CA LYS A 103 -13.73 0.70 -5.38
C LYS A 103 -13.88 -0.77 -5.77
N GLU A 104 -13.97 -1.07 -7.07
CA GLU A 104 -14.01 -2.45 -7.58
C GLU A 104 -12.81 -3.30 -7.12
N GLN A 105 -11.65 -2.69 -6.87
CA GLN A 105 -10.43 -3.40 -6.49
C GLN A 105 -10.48 -3.97 -5.07
N TYR A 106 -11.21 -3.33 -4.16
CA TYR A 106 -11.24 -3.69 -2.74
C TYR A 106 -12.65 -3.93 -2.19
N ASN A 107 -13.70 -3.50 -2.87
CA ASN A 107 -15.09 -3.76 -2.45
C ASN A 107 -15.59 -5.14 -2.89
N SER A 108 -14.87 -6.19 -2.51
CA SER A 108 -15.22 -7.58 -2.81
C SER A 108 -15.81 -8.28 -1.59
N LYS A 109 -16.85 -9.10 -1.81
CA LYS A 109 -17.44 -9.96 -0.76
C LYS A 109 -16.46 -11.01 -0.22
N THR A 110 -15.39 -11.29 -0.94
CA THR A 110 -14.35 -12.26 -0.55
C THR A 110 -13.19 -11.64 0.19
N THR A 111 -13.09 -10.31 0.27
CA THR A 111 -12.05 -9.62 1.02
C THR A 111 -12.26 -9.83 2.52
N LYS A 112 -11.25 -10.38 3.19
CA LYS A 112 -11.24 -10.57 4.64
C LYS A 112 -10.46 -9.44 5.29
N TRP A 113 -11.14 -8.49 5.86
CA TRP A 113 -10.55 -7.34 6.49
C TRP A 113 -9.96 -7.66 7.86
N LYS A 114 -8.76 -7.15 8.12
CA LYS A 114 -8.13 -7.16 9.44
C LYS A 114 -7.67 -5.75 9.79
N THR A 115 -8.21 -5.20 10.87
CA THR A 115 -7.86 -3.87 11.33
C THR A 115 -6.45 -3.83 11.92
N ILE A 116 -5.61 -2.92 11.45
CA ILE A 116 -4.31 -2.59 12.04
C ILE A 116 -4.57 -1.75 13.31
N LYS A 117 -3.95 -2.16 14.42
CA LYS A 117 -3.94 -1.40 15.68
C LYS A 117 -2.50 -1.16 16.05
N PHE A 118 -2.07 0.08 16.02
CA PHE A 118 -0.76 0.47 16.52
C PHE A 118 -0.74 0.45 18.05
N ASN A 119 0.42 0.13 18.60
CA ASN A 119 0.69 0.25 20.02
C ASN A 119 1.40 1.59 20.28
N PRO A 120 1.23 2.23 21.44
CA PRO A 120 1.94 3.45 21.82
C PRO A 120 3.41 3.13 22.20
N ILE A 121 4.09 2.43 21.31
CA ILE A 121 5.49 2.03 21.42
C ILE A 121 6.25 2.75 20.31
N PRO A 122 7.11 3.72 20.65
CA PRO A 122 7.87 4.46 19.66
C PRO A 122 8.81 3.54 18.87
N TYR A 123 8.94 3.83 17.58
CA TYR A 123 9.92 3.20 16.72
C TYR A 123 10.51 4.25 15.76
N GLU A 124 11.84 4.43 15.82
CA GLU A 124 12.55 5.52 15.16
C GLU A 124 11.93 6.89 15.55
N VAL A 125 11.47 7.65 14.55
CA VAL A 125 10.83 8.96 14.76
C VAL A 125 9.32 8.86 15.01
N PHE A 126 8.73 7.67 14.87
CA PHE A 126 7.30 7.45 15.00
C PHE A 126 6.92 7.18 16.46
N THR A 127 5.83 7.78 16.92
CA THR A 127 5.35 7.68 18.30
C THR A 127 4.62 6.37 18.61
N GLU A 128 4.19 5.66 17.57
CA GLU A 128 3.49 4.38 17.66
C GLU A 128 3.94 3.42 16.56
N SER A 129 3.82 2.15 16.81
CA SER A 129 4.24 1.09 15.89
C SER A 129 3.48 -0.21 16.10
N LEU A 130 3.61 -1.12 15.15
CA LEU A 130 3.14 -2.50 15.26
C LEU A 130 4.24 -3.47 14.80
N ASP A 131 4.81 -4.24 15.72
CA ASP A 131 5.65 -5.37 15.39
C ASP A 131 4.77 -6.52 14.90
N ILE A 132 4.82 -6.83 13.60
CA ILE A 132 3.91 -7.78 12.94
C ILE A 132 4.04 -9.18 13.55
N PHE A 133 5.26 -9.59 13.89
CA PHE A 133 5.58 -10.94 14.37
C PHE A 133 6.09 -10.99 15.81
N ASN A 134 6.16 -9.87 16.52
CA ASN A 134 6.71 -9.72 17.87
C ASN A 134 8.15 -10.25 17.98
N ASP A 135 9.00 -9.90 17.00
CA ASP A 135 10.41 -10.31 16.98
C ASP A 135 11.35 -9.22 16.44
N GLY A 136 10.82 -8.02 16.22
CA GLY A 136 11.57 -6.85 15.76
C GLY A 136 11.95 -6.88 14.29
N SER A 137 11.60 -7.93 13.55
CA SER A 137 11.99 -8.07 12.14
C SER A 137 11.21 -7.17 11.19
N LEU A 138 9.91 -6.99 11.44
CA LEU A 138 8.99 -6.28 10.55
C LEU A 138 8.07 -5.37 11.37
N ILE A 139 8.31 -4.06 11.26
CA ILE A 139 7.61 -3.04 12.06
C ILE A 139 6.81 -2.13 11.13
N LEU A 140 5.50 -2.10 11.32
CA LEU A 140 4.64 -1.09 10.70
C LEU A 140 4.64 0.19 11.52
N VAL A 141 4.59 1.32 10.82
CA VAL A 141 4.45 2.66 11.40
C VAL A 141 3.42 3.46 10.60
N PRO A 142 2.69 4.40 11.23
CA PRO A 142 1.81 5.30 10.49
C PRO A 142 2.64 6.33 9.71
N VAL A 143 2.27 6.54 8.44
CA VAL A 143 2.88 7.54 7.55
C VAL A 143 1.78 8.35 6.85
N SER A 144 0.80 8.78 7.62
CA SER A 144 -0.37 9.50 7.11
C SER A 144 0.00 10.77 6.32
N GLY A 145 -0.83 11.13 5.35
CA GLY A 145 -0.66 12.34 4.55
C GLY A 145 -0.93 12.11 3.07
N HIS A 146 -0.32 11.10 2.45
CA HIS A 146 -0.65 10.71 1.08
C HIS A 146 -2.09 10.16 1.02
N THR A 147 -2.44 9.22 1.90
CA THR A 147 -3.83 8.97 2.31
C THR A 147 -3.93 9.10 3.83
N GLU A 148 -5.15 9.08 4.38
CA GLU A 148 -5.36 9.26 5.82
C GLU A 148 -4.73 8.15 6.65
N GLY A 149 -4.76 6.93 6.16
CA GLY A 149 -4.31 5.74 6.88
C GLY A 149 -3.10 5.07 6.29
N SER A 150 -2.28 5.79 5.49
CA SER A 150 -1.05 5.26 4.92
C SER A 150 -0.13 4.69 5.99
N VAL A 151 0.49 3.55 5.67
CA VAL A 151 1.44 2.86 6.55
C VAL A 151 2.79 2.65 5.86
N GLY A 152 3.86 2.77 6.62
CA GLY A 152 5.21 2.39 6.20
C GLY A 152 5.66 1.10 6.88
N LEU A 153 6.60 0.38 6.26
CA LEU A 153 7.12 -0.88 6.77
C LEU A 153 8.65 -0.83 6.90
N PHE A 154 9.14 -1.01 8.10
CA PHE A 154 10.55 -1.31 8.33
C PHE A 154 10.79 -2.83 8.25
N ALA A 155 11.81 -3.22 7.49
CA ALA A 155 12.29 -4.60 7.43
C ALA A 155 13.74 -4.66 7.97
N ASN A 156 13.90 -5.29 9.13
CA ASN A 156 15.17 -5.47 9.79
C ASN A 156 15.70 -6.88 9.49
N LEU A 157 16.68 -6.99 8.61
CA LEU A 157 17.21 -8.29 8.20
C LEU A 157 18.25 -8.81 9.19
N LYS A 158 18.37 -10.14 9.31
CA LYS A 158 19.40 -10.80 10.12
C LYS A 158 20.83 -10.42 9.74
N SER A 159 21.05 -9.95 8.51
CA SER A 159 22.33 -9.43 8.03
C SER A 159 22.71 -8.05 8.60
N GLY A 160 21.84 -7.44 9.40
CA GLY A 160 21.98 -6.06 9.90
C GLY A 160 21.52 -5.00 8.90
N LYS A 161 21.17 -5.37 7.67
CA LYS A 161 20.56 -4.42 6.73
C LYS A 161 19.14 -4.09 7.15
N ARG A 162 18.78 -2.82 6.95
CA ARG A 162 17.43 -2.31 7.23
C ARG A 162 16.87 -1.64 5.99
N TYR A 163 15.61 -1.84 5.73
CA TYR A 163 14.87 -1.20 4.65
C TYR A 163 13.64 -0.52 5.23
N PHE A 164 13.31 0.64 4.72
CA PHE A 164 12.06 1.32 5.03
C PHE A 164 11.26 1.51 3.73
N PHE A 165 10.14 0.86 3.65
CA PHE A 165 9.17 0.97 2.56
C PHE A 165 8.15 2.04 2.97
N THR A 166 8.14 3.15 2.27
CA THR A 166 7.41 4.36 2.66
C THR A 166 6.05 4.50 1.97
N GLY A 167 5.70 3.57 1.05
CA GLY A 167 4.62 3.82 0.11
C GLY A 167 4.88 5.12 -0.67
N ASP A 168 3.85 5.90 -0.88
CA ASP A 168 3.89 7.12 -1.69
C ASP A 168 4.07 8.42 -0.89
N VAL A 169 4.64 8.35 0.32
CA VAL A 169 5.03 9.55 1.08
C VAL A 169 5.89 10.46 0.21
N THR A 170 6.84 9.87 -0.51
CA THR A 170 7.61 10.58 -1.55
C THR A 170 7.89 9.66 -2.74
N TRP A 171 8.09 10.27 -3.92
CA TRP A 171 8.41 9.55 -5.15
C TRP A 171 9.92 9.53 -5.46
N ASP A 172 10.73 10.25 -4.69
CA ASP A 172 12.19 10.29 -4.86
C ASP A 172 12.86 10.12 -3.50
N VAL A 173 13.71 9.12 -3.38
CA VAL A 173 14.52 8.87 -2.17
C VAL A 173 15.37 10.09 -1.78
N LYS A 174 15.70 10.96 -2.70
CA LYS A 174 16.41 12.21 -2.42
C LYS A 174 15.60 13.19 -1.57
N ALA A 175 14.27 13.06 -1.54
CA ALA A 175 13.43 13.89 -0.67
C ALA A 175 13.77 13.70 0.81
N PHE A 176 14.21 12.51 1.22
CA PHE A 176 14.70 12.26 2.59
C PHE A 176 16.09 12.87 2.88
N GLN A 177 16.89 13.14 1.86
CA GLN A 177 18.20 13.76 2.01
C GLN A 177 18.12 15.30 1.96
N ARG A 178 17.18 15.81 1.21
CA ARG A 178 16.88 17.23 1.04
C ARG A 178 15.37 17.34 1.02
N PRO A 179 14.71 17.62 2.15
CA PRO A 179 13.26 17.71 2.21
C PRO A 179 12.72 18.47 1.01
N SER A 180 12.11 17.75 0.11
CA SER A 180 11.53 18.30 -1.12
C SER A 180 10.20 17.62 -1.37
N GLU A 181 9.19 18.42 -1.49
CA GLU A 181 7.84 17.96 -1.76
C GLU A 181 7.71 17.41 -3.19
N LYS A 182 6.73 16.56 -3.41
CA LYS A 182 6.25 16.25 -4.76
C LYS A 182 5.92 17.55 -5.50
N HIS A 183 6.08 17.55 -6.82
CA HIS A 183 5.72 18.71 -7.62
C HIS A 183 4.27 19.15 -7.32
N ILE A 184 4.02 20.44 -7.18
CA ILE A 184 2.75 21.02 -6.68
C ILE A 184 1.50 20.54 -7.43
N ILE A 185 1.59 20.28 -8.74
CA ILE A 185 0.43 19.85 -9.55
C ILE A 185 -0.01 18.43 -9.18
N PRO A 186 0.83 17.37 -9.28
CA PRO A 186 0.42 16.05 -8.87
C PRO A 186 0.13 15.96 -7.37
N ARG A 187 0.89 16.66 -6.52
CA ARG A 187 0.68 16.69 -5.06
C ARG A 187 -0.77 17.03 -4.69
N LYS A 188 -1.32 18.10 -5.26
CA LYS A 188 -2.70 18.52 -5.01
C LYS A 188 -3.77 17.52 -5.49
N GLN A 189 -3.40 16.60 -6.35
CA GLN A 189 -4.33 15.59 -6.90
C GLN A 189 -4.28 14.27 -6.16
N VAL A 190 -3.15 13.94 -5.54
CA VAL A 190 -2.91 12.61 -4.97
C VAL A 190 -2.73 12.62 -3.45
N ASP A 191 -2.28 13.73 -2.86
CA ASP A 191 -2.03 13.80 -1.42
C ASP A 191 -3.24 14.36 -0.68
N HIS A 192 -3.68 13.67 0.35
CA HIS A 192 -4.79 14.08 1.20
C HIS A 192 -4.41 15.25 2.13
N ASN A 193 -3.23 15.17 2.75
CA ASN A 193 -2.72 16.19 3.66
C ASN A 193 -1.21 16.36 3.53
N THR A 194 -0.80 17.44 2.89
CA THR A 194 0.62 17.71 2.59
C THR A 194 1.43 18.10 3.83
N GLU A 195 0.81 18.72 4.85
CA GLU A 195 1.50 19.07 6.10
C GLU A 195 1.92 17.81 6.89
N LEU A 196 1.07 16.79 6.90
CA LEU A 196 1.42 15.50 7.51
C LEU A 196 2.58 14.82 6.78
N ILE A 197 2.66 14.93 5.46
CA ILE A 197 3.77 14.38 4.69
C ILE A 197 5.08 15.10 5.05
N GLU A 198 5.06 16.43 5.11
CA GLU A 198 6.23 17.25 5.46
C GLU A 198 6.78 16.88 6.84
N ASN A 199 5.91 16.53 7.79
CA ASN A 199 6.32 16.09 9.12
C ASN A 199 6.88 14.64 9.14
N THR A 200 6.69 13.88 8.07
CA THR A 200 7.13 12.47 7.94
C THR A 200 8.48 12.37 7.20
N ILE A 201 8.80 13.33 6.34
CA ILE A 201 10.05 13.42 5.57
C ILE A 201 11.12 14.14 6.40
#